data_6567df70cac43e73fa52ee198eb3bf84
#
_entry.id   6567df70cac43e73fa52ee198eb3bf84
#
_cell.length_a   1.000
_cell.length_b   1.000
_cell.length_c   1.000
_cell.angle_alpha   90.00
_cell.angle_beta   90.00
_cell.angle_gamma   90.00
#
_symmetry.space_group_name_H-M   'P 1'
#
loop_
_entity.id
_entity.type
_entity.pdbx_description
1 polymer ?
#
loop_
_entity_poly.entity_id
_entity_poly.type
_entity_poly.pdbx_seq_one_letter_code
_entity_poly.pdbx_strand_id
1 'polypeptide(L)'
;MGYRETYEDWLCWADEETKKELLALHDEKEIEDRFYKSLAFGTAGLRGIMGAGPNRMNGYTVARATKGLADYLHGEYPEKAGQGVVIAYDSRHRSREFALEAAHVLCAAGIPVKFFQELEPIPVLSFAVKYYGAQAGIVITASHNPKEYNGYKVYGPNGGQLVPEDADRLTAYVNAVTDLAHIARDGGEELLKWIGEETVNAFLEAAFRQSIYKGNPPALRIVYTPLHGSGSKPVQALLKKAGFQDLHVVNEQQVPDGNFPTVRSPNPEDGEALAMGIREAEKIGADIVIGTDPDSDRIGAAVRDGDQFVLISGNQMGALLVQFLLTMSKGSLTPASTIIKTIVTGELGADIARNCGVQVEETLTGFKYIGEKISQYAEDVSHDFLMGYEESYGYLIGTHAQDKDAVSTAMIICEMAAWHHTQGRSLADALRDLYKKYGYRLDQMVSYTLKGKEGQELIAGIMKGLRRGDTTRAIPGLKECLDYEVGIGTLPKENVLKYVLDDGSWMAVRPSGTEPKIKFYYSLKGKDETSRPLKLGLILLVALVPILLIIKQPDYGTALAFIMSLIFMLFVSGIKKRYIITAITTVAILVPVAYFFILPEHA
;
A
#
# COMPACT_ATOMS: atom_id res chain seq x y z
N MET A 1 -19.60 -25.50 14.13
CA MET A 1 -18.68 -26.63 13.86
C MET A 1 -17.32 -26.29 14.47
N GLY A 2 -16.67 -27.28 15.11
CA GLY A 2 -15.27 -27.13 15.51
C GLY A 2 -14.35 -27.21 14.29
N TYR A 3 -13.10 -26.70 14.41
CA TYR A 3 -12.17 -26.72 13.28
C TYR A 3 -11.92 -28.14 12.74
N ARG A 4 -11.95 -29.17 13.60
CA ARG A 4 -11.80 -30.58 13.20
C ARG A 4 -12.97 -31.08 12.36
N GLU A 5 -14.20 -30.77 12.75
CA GLU A 5 -15.39 -31.14 11.96
C GLU A 5 -15.34 -30.47 10.58
N THR A 6 -14.94 -29.22 10.50
CA THR A 6 -14.77 -28.49 9.23
C THR A 6 -13.67 -29.12 8.36
N TYR A 7 -12.55 -29.56 8.96
CA TYR A 7 -11.49 -30.26 8.25
C TYR A 7 -11.97 -31.60 7.67
N GLU A 8 -12.66 -32.40 8.48
CA GLU A 8 -13.23 -33.70 8.05
C GLU A 8 -14.28 -33.51 6.93
N ASP A 9 -15.12 -32.49 7.05
CA ASP A 9 -16.09 -32.12 6.02
C ASP A 9 -15.40 -31.80 4.68
N TRP A 10 -14.34 -30.99 4.68
CA TRP A 10 -13.56 -30.71 3.49
C TRP A 10 -12.94 -31.95 2.85
N LEU A 11 -12.47 -32.89 3.63
CA LEU A 11 -11.97 -34.18 3.14
C LEU A 11 -13.06 -35.02 2.42
N CYS A 12 -14.33 -34.79 2.73
CA CYS A 12 -15.42 -35.50 2.07
C CYS A 12 -15.69 -34.97 0.66
N TRP A 13 -15.76 -33.64 0.48
CA TRP A 13 -16.28 -33.06 -0.77
C TRP A 13 -15.25 -32.33 -1.64
N ALA A 14 -14.09 -31.93 -1.12
CA ALA A 14 -13.07 -31.23 -1.90
C ALA A 14 -12.51 -32.11 -3.05
N ASP A 15 -11.90 -31.48 -4.04
CA ASP A 15 -11.22 -32.17 -5.12
C ASP A 15 -10.01 -33.00 -4.64
N GLU A 16 -9.54 -33.90 -5.48
CA GLU A 16 -8.46 -34.83 -5.12
C GLU A 16 -7.12 -34.14 -4.82
N GLU A 17 -6.80 -33.02 -5.48
CA GLU A 17 -5.59 -32.24 -5.22
C GLU A 17 -5.65 -31.62 -3.82
N THR A 18 -6.78 -30.98 -3.50
CA THR A 18 -7.06 -30.40 -2.19
C THR A 18 -7.04 -31.45 -1.08
N LYS A 19 -7.70 -32.62 -1.28
CA LYS A 19 -7.65 -33.73 -0.32
C LYS A 19 -6.24 -34.23 -0.08
N LYS A 20 -5.44 -34.37 -1.12
CA LYS A 20 -4.04 -34.80 -1.01
C LYS A 20 -3.21 -33.80 -0.19
N GLU A 21 -3.40 -32.50 -0.39
CA GLU A 21 -2.76 -31.45 0.42
C GLU A 21 -3.19 -31.55 1.88
N LEU A 22 -4.48 -31.69 2.15
CA LEU A 22 -5.02 -31.78 3.50
C LEU A 22 -4.52 -33.02 4.24
N LEU A 23 -4.49 -34.19 3.60
CA LEU A 23 -4.00 -35.43 4.17
C LEU A 23 -2.48 -35.40 4.47
N ALA A 24 -1.74 -34.54 3.81
CA ALA A 24 -0.32 -34.33 4.08
C ALA A 24 -0.05 -33.42 5.30
N LEU A 25 -1.08 -32.81 5.88
CA LEU A 25 -0.94 -32.00 7.10
C LEU A 25 -0.82 -32.89 8.33
N HIS A 26 0.27 -32.76 9.06
CA HIS A 26 0.54 -33.53 10.28
C HIS A 26 0.60 -32.65 11.53
N ASP A 27 0.75 -31.33 11.37
CA ASP A 27 0.76 -30.38 12.48
C ASP A 27 -0.67 -29.94 12.82
N GLU A 28 -1.09 -30.26 14.02
CA GLU A 28 -2.42 -29.91 14.55
C GLU A 28 -2.66 -28.40 14.57
N LYS A 29 -1.63 -27.62 14.87
CA LYS A 29 -1.73 -26.15 14.90
C LYS A 29 -1.94 -25.58 13.48
N GLU A 30 -1.32 -26.19 12.49
CA GLU A 30 -1.53 -25.80 11.08
C GLU A 30 -2.94 -26.16 10.61
N ILE A 31 -3.46 -27.34 11.02
CA ILE A 31 -4.86 -27.72 10.73
C ILE A 31 -5.81 -26.73 11.42
N GLU A 32 -5.61 -26.44 12.71
CA GLU A 32 -6.42 -25.46 13.43
C GLU A 32 -6.38 -24.10 12.73
N ASP A 33 -5.19 -23.58 12.38
CA ASP A 33 -5.04 -22.28 11.72
C ASP A 33 -5.75 -22.20 10.36
N ARG A 34 -5.81 -23.30 9.61
CA ARG A 34 -6.51 -23.37 8.34
C ARG A 34 -8.05 -23.45 8.47
N PHE A 35 -8.57 -23.98 9.59
CA PHE A 35 -9.98 -24.36 9.72
C PHE A 35 -10.74 -23.67 10.87
N TYR A 36 -10.08 -22.90 11.75
CA TYR A 36 -10.78 -22.26 12.90
C TYR A 36 -11.74 -21.13 12.51
N LYS A 37 -11.56 -20.57 11.30
CA LYS A 37 -12.43 -19.54 10.72
C LYS A 37 -12.32 -19.54 9.19
N SER A 38 -13.24 -18.85 8.53
CA SER A 38 -13.10 -18.52 7.11
C SER A 38 -12.23 -17.29 6.91
N LEU A 39 -11.52 -17.24 5.77
CA LEU A 39 -10.79 -16.05 5.33
C LEU A 39 -11.78 -14.90 5.22
N ALA A 40 -11.52 -13.82 5.95
CA ALA A 40 -12.42 -12.68 6.01
C ALA A 40 -12.38 -11.90 4.70
N PHE A 41 -13.55 -11.62 4.14
CA PHE A 41 -13.69 -10.62 3.10
C PHE A 41 -13.78 -9.26 3.81
N GLY A 42 -12.74 -8.45 3.67
CA GLY A 42 -12.66 -7.13 4.29
C GLY A 42 -12.85 -6.00 3.28
N THR A 43 -12.75 -4.76 3.72
CA THR A 43 -12.88 -3.56 2.87
C THR A 43 -11.86 -3.47 1.73
N ALA A 44 -10.82 -4.32 1.73
CA ALA A 44 -9.84 -4.45 0.65
C ALA A 44 -9.97 -5.80 -0.11
N GLY A 45 -11.08 -6.52 0.05
CA GLY A 45 -11.29 -7.86 -0.50
C GLY A 45 -10.70 -8.98 0.36
N LEU A 46 -10.30 -10.11 -0.27
CA LEU A 46 -9.60 -11.21 0.39
C LEU A 46 -8.09 -11.02 0.28
N ARG A 47 -7.36 -11.41 1.31
CA ARG A 47 -5.89 -11.58 1.25
C ARG A 47 -5.48 -12.66 2.24
N GLY A 48 -4.70 -13.62 1.78
CA GLY A 48 -4.24 -14.72 2.64
C GLY A 48 -3.12 -15.54 2.02
N ILE A 49 -2.56 -16.43 2.83
CA ILE A 49 -1.63 -17.45 2.37
C ILE A 49 -2.39 -18.43 1.49
N MET A 50 -1.78 -18.87 0.37
CA MET A 50 -2.35 -19.89 -0.51
C MET A 50 -2.33 -21.27 0.15
N GLY A 51 -3.33 -22.09 -0.11
CA GLY A 51 -3.42 -23.48 0.37
C GLY A 51 -4.85 -23.95 0.59
N ALA A 52 -5.00 -25.21 0.93
CA ALA A 52 -6.28 -25.83 1.24
C ALA A 52 -6.82 -25.36 2.60
N GLY A 53 -8.14 -25.17 2.68
CA GLY A 53 -8.87 -24.77 3.88
C GLY A 53 -9.56 -23.42 3.77
N PRO A 54 -10.59 -23.18 4.59
CA PRO A 54 -11.43 -21.98 4.52
C PRO A 54 -10.69 -20.69 4.93
N ASN A 55 -9.60 -20.77 5.71
CA ASN A 55 -8.76 -19.64 6.11
C ASN A 55 -7.51 -19.48 5.20
N ARG A 56 -7.60 -19.92 3.95
CA ARG A 56 -6.54 -19.85 2.93
C ARG A 56 -7.10 -19.31 1.61
N MET A 57 -6.21 -18.75 0.77
CA MET A 57 -6.54 -18.43 -0.63
C MET A 57 -6.48 -19.70 -1.48
N ASN A 58 -7.61 -20.08 -2.04
CA ASN A 58 -7.77 -21.22 -2.95
C ASN A 58 -8.99 -21.01 -3.86
N GLY A 59 -9.22 -21.93 -4.79
CA GLY A 59 -10.37 -21.86 -5.72
C GLY A 59 -11.72 -21.76 -5.01
N TYR A 60 -11.92 -22.47 -3.91
CA TYR A 60 -13.18 -22.45 -3.16
C TYR A 60 -13.45 -21.09 -2.48
N THR A 61 -12.42 -20.48 -1.88
CA THR A 61 -12.57 -19.18 -1.24
C THR A 61 -12.75 -18.06 -2.28
N VAL A 62 -12.13 -18.19 -3.45
CA VAL A 62 -12.35 -17.30 -4.60
C VAL A 62 -13.76 -17.48 -5.16
N ALA A 63 -14.20 -18.72 -5.38
CA ALA A 63 -15.56 -19.02 -5.84
C ALA A 63 -16.62 -18.47 -4.88
N ARG A 64 -16.41 -18.62 -3.56
CA ARG A 64 -17.27 -18.04 -2.52
C ARG A 64 -17.41 -16.53 -2.65
N ALA A 65 -16.25 -15.83 -2.73
CA ALA A 65 -16.24 -14.38 -2.87
C ALA A 65 -16.94 -13.93 -4.16
N THR A 66 -16.69 -14.65 -5.24
CA THR A 66 -17.27 -14.33 -6.56
C THR A 66 -18.77 -14.63 -6.62
N LYS A 67 -19.24 -15.73 -6.01
CA LYS A 67 -20.68 -16.02 -5.89
C LYS A 67 -21.37 -14.92 -5.07
N GLY A 68 -20.77 -14.49 -3.95
CA GLY A 68 -21.26 -13.35 -3.19
C GLY A 68 -21.29 -12.04 -4.00
N LEU A 69 -20.28 -11.80 -4.84
CA LEU A 69 -20.30 -10.66 -5.76
C LEU A 69 -21.41 -10.77 -6.81
N ALA A 70 -21.62 -11.95 -7.38
CA ALA A 70 -22.71 -12.18 -8.34
C ALA A 70 -24.08 -11.91 -7.70
N ASP A 71 -24.30 -12.43 -6.49
CA ASP A 71 -25.54 -12.22 -5.74
C ASP A 71 -25.73 -10.74 -5.36
N TYR A 72 -24.66 -10.05 -4.98
CA TYR A 72 -24.67 -8.61 -4.73
C TYR A 72 -25.06 -7.82 -5.97
N LEU A 73 -24.47 -8.13 -7.14
CA LEU A 73 -24.79 -7.45 -8.40
C LEU A 73 -26.24 -7.67 -8.82
N HIS A 74 -26.75 -8.88 -8.67
CA HIS A 74 -28.15 -9.19 -8.97
C HIS A 74 -29.13 -8.59 -7.95
N GLY A 75 -28.76 -8.55 -6.68
CA GLY A 75 -29.62 -8.03 -5.61
C GLY A 75 -29.69 -6.50 -5.57
N GLU A 76 -28.53 -5.85 -5.66
CA GLU A 76 -28.44 -4.39 -5.50
C GLU A 76 -28.54 -3.65 -6.86
N TYR A 77 -28.12 -4.29 -7.95
CA TYR A 77 -28.03 -3.65 -9.28
C TYR A 77 -28.61 -4.54 -10.41
N PRO A 78 -29.85 -5.07 -10.30
CA PRO A 78 -30.39 -6.04 -11.23
C PRO A 78 -30.39 -5.57 -12.70
N GLU A 79 -30.66 -4.28 -12.93
CA GLU A 79 -30.67 -3.70 -14.29
C GLU A 79 -29.26 -3.46 -14.86
N LYS A 80 -28.23 -3.42 -14.00
CA LYS A 80 -26.85 -3.14 -14.37
C LYS A 80 -25.94 -4.36 -14.34
N ALA A 81 -26.39 -5.50 -13.81
CA ALA A 81 -25.62 -6.74 -13.78
C ALA A 81 -25.14 -7.16 -15.19
N GLY A 82 -25.94 -6.88 -16.22
CA GLY A 82 -25.62 -7.10 -17.62
C GLY A 82 -24.47 -6.25 -18.18
N GLN A 83 -24.04 -5.18 -17.49
CA GLN A 83 -22.83 -4.42 -17.83
C GLN A 83 -21.55 -5.22 -17.58
N GLY A 84 -21.63 -6.24 -16.74
CA GLY A 84 -20.61 -7.24 -16.52
C GLY A 84 -19.46 -6.79 -15.63
N VAL A 85 -18.43 -7.63 -15.60
CA VAL A 85 -17.24 -7.48 -14.74
C VAL A 85 -15.97 -7.57 -15.58
N VAL A 86 -14.99 -6.70 -15.28
CA VAL A 86 -13.64 -6.78 -15.86
C VAL A 86 -12.72 -7.52 -14.89
N ILE A 87 -11.91 -8.47 -15.38
CA ILE A 87 -11.00 -9.26 -14.55
C ILE A 87 -9.57 -9.12 -15.05
N ALA A 88 -8.65 -8.75 -14.12
CA ALA A 88 -7.21 -8.73 -14.32
C ALA A 88 -6.50 -9.55 -13.23
N TYR A 89 -5.23 -9.84 -13.42
CA TYR A 89 -4.40 -10.60 -12.48
C TYR A 89 -2.93 -10.23 -12.62
N ASP A 90 -2.16 -10.45 -11.55
CA ASP A 90 -0.71 -10.21 -11.51
C ASP A 90 0.11 -11.47 -11.82
N SER A 91 1.45 -11.36 -11.60
CA SER A 91 2.42 -12.44 -11.88
C SER A 91 2.47 -13.54 -10.82
N ARG A 92 1.71 -13.45 -9.72
CA ARG A 92 1.77 -14.40 -8.61
C ARG A 92 1.30 -15.78 -9.01
N HIS A 93 1.82 -16.78 -8.30
CA HIS A 93 1.32 -18.14 -8.45
C HIS A 93 -0.19 -18.19 -8.30
N ARG A 94 -0.85 -18.96 -9.16
CA ARG A 94 -2.29 -19.17 -9.21
C ARG A 94 -3.15 -17.92 -9.47
N SER A 95 -2.55 -16.76 -9.76
CA SER A 95 -3.35 -15.55 -10.03
C SER A 95 -4.25 -15.73 -11.25
N ARG A 96 -3.74 -16.30 -12.34
CA ARG A 96 -4.52 -16.56 -13.54
C ARG A 96 -5.61 -17.62 -13.31
N GLU A 97 -5.30 -18.69 -12.58
CA GLU A 97 -6.25 -19.75 -12.24
C GLU A 97 -7.38 -19.21 -11.35
N PHE A 98 -7.08 -18.43 -10.34
CA PHE A 98 -8.09 -17.79 -9.49
C PHE A 98 -8.92 -16.77 -10.26
N ALA A 99 -8.33 -16.04 -11.20
CA ALA A 99 -9.04 -15.12 -12.07
C ALA A 99 -10.02 -15.86 -12.98
N LEU A 100 -9.61 -17.01 -13.56
CA LEU A 100 -10.48 -17.88 -14.37
C LEU A 100 -11.61 -18.50 -13.53
N GLU A 101 -11.29 -18.95 -12.31
CA GLU A 101 -12.32 -19.45 -11.37
C GLU A 101 -13.40 -18.38 -11.13
N ALA A 102 -12.99 -17.13 -10.88
CA ALA A 102 -13.93 -16.01 -10.75
C ALA A 102 -14.74 -15.78 -12.04
N ALA A 103 -14.10 -15.85 -13.21
CA ALA A 103 -14.79 -15.68 -14.48
C ALA A 103 -15.86 -16.77 -14.70
N HIS A 104 -15.54 -18.04 -14.43
CA HIS A 104 -16.48 -19.14 -14.58
C HIS A 104 -17.70 -19.01 -13.64
N VAL A 105 -17.48 -18.66 -12.38
CA VAL A 105 -18.56 -18.41 -11.41
C VAL A 105 -19.48 -17.27 -11.87
N LEU A 106 -18.93 -16.17 -12.38
CA LEU A 106 -19.74 -15.05 -12.90
C LEU A 106 -20.53 -15.45 -14.15
N CYS A 107 -19.89 -16.14 -15.11
CA CYS A 107 -20.55 -16.60 -16.33
C CYS A 107 -21.68 -17.59 -16.01
N ALA A 108 -21.46 -18.54 -15.10
CA ALA A 108 -22.49 -19.46 -14.63
C ALA A 108 -23.66 -18.74 -13.92
N ALA A 109 -23.39 -17.57 -13.32
CA ALA A 109 -24.42 -16.70 -12.76
C ALA A 109 -25.07 -15.76 -13.80
N GLY A 110 -24.75 -15.88 -15.11
CA GLY A 110 -25.32 -15.05 -16.18
C GLY A 110 -24.72 -13.63 -16.27
N ILE A 111 -23.57 -13.38 -15.65
CA ILE A 111 -22.91 -12.07 -15.66
C ILE A 111 -21.79 -12.06 -16.72
N PRO A 112 -21.81 -11.12 -17.70
CA PRO A 112 -20.76 -11.01 -18.71
C PRO A 112 -19.40 -10.67 -18.09
N VAL A 113 -18.35 -11.30 -18.60
CA VAL A 113 -16.97 -11.09 -18.13
C VAL A 113 -16.08 -10.62 -19.28
N LYS A 114 -15.30 -9.57 -19.02
CA LYS A 114 -14.18 -9.14 -19.85
C LYS A 114 -12.89 -9.53 -19.14
N PHE A 115 -12.17 -10.49 -19.69
CA PHE A 115 -11.00 -11.12 -19.06
C PHE A 115 -9.73 -10.74 -19.82
N PHE A 116 -8.74 -10.18 -19.14
CA PHE A 116 -7.44 -9.89 -19.74
C PHE A 116 -6.70 -11.17 -20.07
N GLN A 117 -6.24 -11.30 -21.33
CA GLN A 117 -5.46 -12.45 -21.81
C GLN A 117 -4.12 -12.60 -21.10
N GLU A 118 -3.44 -11.47 -20.91
CA GLU A 118 -2.18 -11.32 -20.22
C GLU A 118 -2.40 -10.75 -18.82
N LEU A 119 -1.39 -10.88 -17.97
CA LEU A 119 -1.37 -10.21 -16.67
C LEU A 119 -1.30 -8.69 -16.87
N GLU A 120 -2.08 -7.95 -16.08
CA GLU A 120 -2.17 -6.50 -16.23
C GLU A 120 -2.14 -5.77 -14.88
N PRO A 121 -1.58 -4.54 -14.87
CA PRO A 121 -1.56 -3.69 -13.68
C PRO A 121 -2.95 -3.28 -13.17
N ILE A 122 -3.02 -2.97 -11.87
CA ILE A 122 -4.22 -2.38 -11.25
C ILE A 122 -4.72 -1.14 -11.99
N PRO A 123 -3.89 -0.14 -12.36
CA PRO A 123 -4.40 1.03 -13.07
C PRO A 123 -5.01 0.70 -14.43
N VAL A 124 -4.55 -0.36 -15.11
CA VAL A 124 -5.18 -0.83 -16.35
C VAL A 124 -6.58 -1.39 -16.07
N LEU A 125 -6.75 -2.17 -14.99
CA LEU A 125 -8.08 -2.63 -14.56
C LEU A 125 -8.99 -1.45 -14.22
N SER A 126 -8.52 -0.53 -13.38
CA SER A 126 -9.28 0.66 -12.96
C SER A 126 -9.79 1.46 -14.18
N PHE A 127 -8.91 1.69 -15.15
CA PHE A 127 -9.27 2.31 -16.43
C PHE A 127 -10.28 1.47 -17.22
N ALA A 128 -10.05 0.16 -17.34
CA ALA A 128 -10.89 -0.73 -18.16
C ALA A 128 -12.32 -0.84 -17.64
N VAL A 129 -12.54 -0.81 -16.33
CA VAL A 129 -13.90 -0.79 -15.74
C VAL A 129 -14.67 0.42 -16.28
N LYS A 130 -14.08 1.62 -16.25
CA LYS A 130 -14.68 2.85 -16.79
C LYS A 130 -14.82 2.80 -18.30
N TYR A 131 -13.79 2.34 -19.02
CA TYR A 131 -13.74 2.27 -20.48
C TYR A 131 -14.85 1.40 -21.05
N TYR A 132 -15.17 0.29 -20.40
CA TYR A 132 -16.22 -0.62 -20.81
C TYR A 132 -17.59 -0.32 -20.18
N GLY A 133 -17.65 0.61 -19.23
CA GLY A 133 -18.87 0.85 -18.44
C GLY A 133 -19.30 -0.37 -17.63
N ALA A 134 -18.34 -1.18 -17.17
CA ALA A 134 -18.62 -2.38 -16.38
C ALA A 134 -19.12 -2.04 -14.98
N GLN A 135 -19.97 -2.90 -14.41
CA GLN A 135 -20.54 -2.69 -13.08
C GLN A 135 -19.53 -2.98 -11.96
N ALA A 136 -18.53 -3.82 -12.23
CA ALA A 136 -17.47 -4.10 -11.28
C ALA A 136 -16.16 -4.48 -11.97
N GLY A 137 -15.07 -4.48 -11.20
CA GLY A 137 -13.77 -5.03 -11.57
C GLY A 137 -13.26 -6.00 -10.52
N ILE A 138 -12.49 -6.99 -10.93
CA ILE A 138 -11.78 -7.91 -10.05
C ILE A 138 -10.30 -7.90 -10.42
N VAL A 139 -9.42 -7.82 -9.43
CA VAL A 139 -8.00 -8.12 -9.63
C VAL A 139 -7.52 -9.17 -8.64
N ILE A 140 -6.83 -10.17 -9.17
CA ILE A 140 -6.20 -11.21 -8.36
C ILE A 140 -4.75 -10.81 -8.14
N THR A 141 -4.45 -10.39 -6.91
CA THR A 141 -3.14 -9.90 -6.49
C THR A 141 -3.03 -9.81 -4.98
N ALA A 142 -1.83 -9.97 -4.45
CA ALA A 142 -1.51 -9.58 -3.07
C ALA A 142 -0.49 -8.43 -3.03
N SER A 143 -0.38 -7.61 -4.11
CA SER A 143 0.53 -6.48 -4.22
C SER A 143 1.98 -6.89 -3.90
N HIS A 144 2.62 -6.26 -2.94
CA HIS A 144 4.01 -6.48 -2.54
C HIS A 144 4.21 -7.55 -1.44
N ASN A 145 3.17 -8.30 -1.06
CA ASN A 145 3.31 -9.36 -0.05
C ASN A 145 4.28 -10.47 -0.54
N PRO A 146 4.86 -11.28 0.38
CA PRO A 146 5.66 -12.44 0.01
C PRO A 146 4.93 -13.42 -0.93
N LYS A 147 5.70 -14.29 -1.59
CA LYS A 147 5.22 -15.18 -2.66
C LYS A 147 4.11 -16.17 -2.25
N GLU A 148 4.03 -16.49 -0.97
CA GLU A 148 3.04 -17.41 -0.40
C GLU A 148 1.63 -16.82 -0.36
N TYR A 149 1.51 -15.48 -0.52
CA TYR A 149 0.23 -14.77 -0.45
C TYR A 149 -0.37 -14.59 -1.84
N ASN A 150 -1.72 -14.61 -1.86
CA ASN A 150 -2.50 -14.07 -2.95
C ASN A 150 -3.72 -13.33 -2.40
N GLY A 151 -4.50 -12.67 -3.27
CA GLY A 151 -5.66 -11.89 -2.86
C GLY A 151 -6.66 -11.69 -3.99
N TYR A 152 -7.82 -11.16 -3.63
CA TYR A 152 -8.95 -10.89 -4.50
C TYR A 152 -9.51 -9.52 -4.13
N LYS A 153 -9.32 -8.52 -4.98
CA LYS A 153 -9.80 -7.16 -4.76
C LYS A 153 -10.98 -6.86 -5.69
N VAL A 154 -11.98 -6.13 -5.19
CA VAL A 154 -13.17 -5.72 -5.97
C VAL A 154 -13.17 -4.21 -6.16
N TYR A 155 -13.50 -3.80 -7.38
CA TYR A 155 -13.60 -2.41 -7.84
C TYR A 155 -15.05 -2.11 -8.22
N GLY A 156 -15.52 -0.92 -7.92
CA GLY A 156 -16.83 -0.43 -8.30
C GLY A 156 -16.87 0.11 -9.73
N PRO A 157 -18.06 0.54 -10.21
CA PRO A 157 -18.27 1.00 -11.59
C PRO A 157 -17.49 2.28 -11.93
N ASN A 158 -17.05 3.04 -10.92
CA ASN A 158 -16.15 4.19 -11.09
C ASN A 158 -14.69 3.79 -11.35
N GLY A 159 -14.33 2.50 -11.26
CA GLY A 159 -12.96 2.00 -11.38
C GLY A 159 -12.13 2.16 -10.11
N GLY A 160 -12.70 2.60 -8.99
CA GLY A 160 -12.06 2.66 -7.67
C GLY A 160 -12.36 1.42 -6.83
N GLN A 161 -11.54 1.16 -5.81
CA GLN A 161 -11.86 0.13 -4.82
C GLN A 161 -13.14 0.50 -4.07
N LEU A 162 -13.91 -0.51 -3.64
CA LEU A 162 -15.15 -0.29 -2.91
C LEU A 162 -14.91 0.49 -1.61
N VAL A 163 -15.74 1.51 -1.38
CA VAL A 163 -15.78 2.23 -0.10
C VAL A 163 -16.39 1.33 0.99
N PRO A 164 -16.18 1.64 2.29
CA PRO A 164 -16.59 0.76 3.38
C PRO A 164 -18.06 0.33 3.33
N GLU A 165 -18.98 1.24 3.01
CA GLU A 165 -20.42 0.94 2.95
C GLU A 165 -20.74 -0.14 1.90
N ASP A 166 -20.20 -0.01 0.69
CA ASP A 166 -20.39 -1.00 -0.38
C ASP A 166 -19.64 -2.30 -0.07
N ALA A 167 -18.45 -2.21 0.51
CA ALA A 167 -17.67 -3.37 0.91
C ALA A 167 -18.37 -4.17 2.02
N ASP A 168 -19.04 -3.51 2.97
CA ASP A 168 -19.80 -4.16 4.04
C ASP A 168 -21.06 -4.84 3.49
N ARG A 169 -21.75 -4.20 2.53
CA ARG A 169 -22.86 -4.81 1.81
C ARG A 169 -22.42 -6.07 1.06
N LEU A 170 -21.36 -5.97 0.26
CA LEU A 170 -20.80 -7.12 -0.45
C LEU A 170 -20.36 -8.22 0.53
N THR A 171 -19.76 -7.86 1.65
CA THR A 171 -19.33 -8.82 2.69
C THR A 171 -20.52 -9.62 3.24
N ALA A 172 -21.68 -8.99 3.40
CA ALA A 172 -22.89 -9.69 3.83
C ALA A 172 -23.31 -10.77 2.82
N TYR A 173 -23.29 -10.46 1.50
CA TYR A 173 -23.56 -11.43 0.45
C TYR A 173 -22.53 -12.56 0.42
N VAL A 174 -21.24 -12.26 0.53
CA VAL A 174 -20.16 -13.27 0.59
C VAL A 174 -20.36 -14.20 1.79
N ASN A 175 -20.72 -13.65 2.95
CA ASN A 175 -20.94 -14.44 4.16
C ASN A 175 -22.21 -15.29 4.11
N ALA A 176 -23.19 -14.93 3.29
CA ALA A 176 -24.39 -15.72 3.06
C ALA A 176 -24.11 -16.99 2.22
N VAL A 177 -23.00 -17.03 1.46
CA VAL A 177 -22.57 -18.22 0.72
C VAL A 177 -21.93 -19.23 1.69
N THR A 178 -22.67 -20.25 2.06
CA THR A 178 -22.25 -21.29 3.02
C THR A 178 -21.92 -22.63 2.35
N ASP A 179 -22.52 -22.95 1.23
CA ASP A 179 -22.30 -24.17 0.46
C ASP A 179 -21.22 -23.96 -0.62
N LEU A 180 -19.97 -24.25 -0.26
CA LEU A 180 -18.83 -24.09 -1.16
C LEU A 180 -18.72 -25.22 -2.19
N ALA A 181 -19.26 -26.40 -1.86
CA ALA A 181 -19.16 -27.58 -2.71
C ALA A 181 -20.00 -27.44 -4.00
N HIS A 182 -21.12 -26.73 -3.95
CA HIS A 182 -22.09 -26.65 -5.04
C HIS A 182 -22.15 -25.26 -5.71
N ILE A 183 -21.10 -24.44 -5.58
CA ILE A 183 -21.02 -23.19 -6.35
C ILE A 183 -20.87 -23.54 -7.84
N ALA A 184 -21.83 -23.09 -8.66
CA ALA A 184 -21.82 -23.33 -10.11
C ALA A 184 -20.61 -22.65 -10.78
N ARG A 185 -19.96 -23.38 -11.69
CA ARG A 185 -18.81 -22.95 -12.49
C ARG A 185 -18.98 -23.22 -13.98
N ASP A 186 -19.95 -24.06 -14.32
CA ASP A 186 -20.23 -24.48 -15.69
C ASP A 186 -21.40 -23.70 -16.27
N GLY A 187 -21.32 -23.36 -17.55
CA GLY A 187 -22.33 -22.63 -18.29
C GLY A 187 -22.00 -21.14 -18.47
N GLY A 188 -22.60 -20.55 -19.50
CA GLY A 188 -22.41 -19.14 -19.81
C GLY A 188 -21.06 -18.80 -20.45
N GLU A 189 -20.35 -19.76 -21.04
CA GLU A 189 -19.01 -19.53 -21.66
C GLU A 189 -19.06 -18.47 -22.76
N GLU A 190 -20.20 -18.27 -23.41
CA GLU A 190 -20.39 -17.20 -24.40
C GLU A 190 -20.36 -15.79 -23.80
N LEU A 191 -20.51 -15.68 -22.48
CA LEU A 191 -20.40 -14.42 -21.73
C LEU A 191 -18.95 -14.03 -21.44
N LEU A 192 -18.00 -14.95 -21.58
CA LEU A 192 -16.58 -14.71 -21.38
C LEU A 192 -15.97 -14.10 -22.66
N LYS A 193 -15.53 -12.84 -22.56
CA LYS A 193 -14.85 -12.12 -23.65
C LYS A 193 -13.41 -11.82 -23.25
N TRP A 194 -12.50 -12.28 -24.07
CA TRP A 194 -11.07 -11.98 -23.91
C TRP A 194 -10.79 -10.55 -24.39
N ILE A 195 -10.06 -9.79 -23.58
CA ILE A 195 -9.60 -8.44 -23.88
C ILE A 195 -8.07 -8.37 -23.70
N GLY A 196 -7.41 -7.34 -24.22
CA GLY A 196 -5.95 -7.24 -24.15
C GLY A 196 -5.43 -5.95 -24.77
N GLU A 197 -4.58 -6.06 -25.79
CA GLU A 197 -3.74 -4.99 -26.33
C GLU A 197 -4.51 -3.72 -26.68
N GLU A 198 -5.71 -3.81 -27.24
CA GLU A 198 -6.52 -2.63 -27.56
C GLU A 198 -6.84 -1.81 -26.30
N THR A 199 -7.26 -2.49 -25.21
CA THR A 199 -7.58 -1.84 -23.93
C THR A 199 -6.34 -1.25 -23.29
N VAL A 200 -5.22 -1.99 -23.31
CA VAL A 200 -3.94 -1.53 -22.78
C VAL A 200 -3.45 -0.30 -23.53
N ASN A 201 -3.54 -0.29 -24.87
CA ASN A 201 -3.18 0.86 -25.68
C ASN A 201 -4.08 2.07 -25.39
N ALA A 202 -5.39 1.88 -25.21
CA ALA A 202 -6.30 2.95 -24.80
C ALA A 202 -5.93 3.53 -23.42
N PHE A 203 -5.55 2.69 -22.47
CA PHE A 203 -5.01 3.11 -21.18
C PHE A 203 -3.71 3.91 -21.36
N LEU A 204 -2.75 3.41 -22.14
CA LEU A 204 -1.47 4.10 -22.37
C LEU A 204 -1.67 5.48 -23.02
N GLU A 205 -2.64 5.62 -23.92
CA GLU A 205 -3.02 6.93 -24.47
C GLU A 205 -3.59 7.86 -23.40
N ALA A 206 -4.46 7.35 -22.52
CA ALA A 206 -5.04 8.13 -21.43
C ALA A 206 -3.98 8.52 -20.39
N ALA A 207 -3.07 7.60 -20.04
CA ALA A 207 -1.94 7.85 -19.16
C ALA A 207 -0.95 8.87 -19.78
N PHE A 208 -0.65 8.77 -21.07
CA PHE A 208 0.23 9.72 -21.77
C PHE A 208 -0.34 11.14 -21.78
N ARG A 209 -1.67 11.31 -21.83
CA ARG A 209 -2.30 12.63 -21.73
C ARG A 209 -2.02 13.34 -20.41
N GLN A 210 -1.62 12.59 -19.37
CA GLN A 210 -1.21 13.13 -18.07
C GLN A 210 0.22 13.69 -18.08
N SER A 211 0.97 13.54 -19.19
CA SER A 211 2.30 14.12 -19.34
C SER A 211 2.28 15.63 -19.04
N ILE A 212 3.16 16.04 -18.15
CA ILE A 212 3.28 17.41 -17.65
C ILE A 212 4.34 18.17 -18.44
N TYR A 213 5.39 17.49 -18.85
CA TYR A 213 6.50 18.09 -19.59
C TYR A 213 6.13 18.26 -21.07
N LYS A 214 6.01 19.52 -21.51
CA LYS A 214 5.67 19.82 -22.90
C LYS A 214 6.95 20.02 -23.71
N GLY A 215 7.38 19.00 -24.44
CA GLY A 215 8.56 19.02 -25.28
C GLY A 215 9.26 17.68 -25.37
N ASN A 216 10.34 17.59 -26.14
CA ASN A 216 11.19 16.39 -26.10
C ASN A 216 11.93 16.37 -24.77
N PRO A 217 11.79 15.30 -23.98
CA PRO A 217 12.55 15.19 -22.73
C PRO A 217 14.06 15.18 -23.07
N PRO A 218 14.88 15.83 -22.25
CA PRO A 218 16.32 15.74 -22.40
C PRO A 218 16.78 14.31 -22.16
N ALA A 219 17.99 14.00 -22.64
CA ALA A 219 18.59 12.70 -22.38
C ALA A 219 18.66 12.43 -20.87
N LEU A 220 18.00 11.37 -20.45
CA LEU A 220 18.00 10.86 -19.08
C LEU A 220 18.24 9.35 -19.16
N ARG A 221 19.27 8.87 -18.48
CA ARG A 221 19.53 7.44 -18.38
C ARG A 221 18.79 6.84 -17.21
N ILE A 222 17.85 5.95 -17.52
CA ILE A 222 16.89 5.37 -16.57
C ILE A 222 17.20 3.90 -16.40
N VAL A 223 17.25 3.43 -15.16
CA VAL A 223 17.15 2.00 -14.84
C VAL A 223 15.77 1.72 -14.26
N TYR A 224 15.09 0.71 -14.82
CA TYR A 224 13.77 0.29 -14.38
C TYR A 224 13.76 -1.17 -13.93
N THR A 225 13.12 -1.44 -12.80
CA THR A 225 12.80 -2.78 -12.37
C THR A 225 11.30 -2.96 -12.14
N PRO A 226 10.65 -3.91 -12.82
CA PRO A 226 9.26 -4.27 -12.57
C PRO A 226 9.10 -5.23 -11.38
N LEU A 227 10.17 -5.62 -10.68
CA LEU A 227 10.16 -6.59 -9.58
C LEU A 227 9.37 -7.87 -9.92
N HIS A 228 9.59 -8.42 -11.12
CA HIS A 228 8.87 -9.58 -11.67
C HIS A 228 7.36 -9.39 -11.84
N GLY A 229 6.87 -8.14 -11.87
CA GLY A 229 5.45 -7.80 -11.88
C GLY A 229 4.88 -7.46 -13.26
N SER A 230 3.61 -7.04 -13.25
CA SER A 230 2.80 -6.70 -14.43
C SER A 230 3.20 -5.39 -15.10
N GLY A 231 3.94 -4.51 -14.40
CA GLY A 231 4.38 -3.22 -14.93
C GLY A 231 5.42 -3.31 -16.04
N SER A 232 6.06 -4.48 -16.27
CA SER A 232 7.18 -4.63 -17.19
C SER A 232 6.89 -4.06 -18.60
N LYS A 233 5.79 -4.47 -19.22
CA LYS A 233 5.43 -4.02 -20.58
C LYS A 233 4.88 -2.58 -20.60
N PRO A 234 3.84 -2.22 -19.79
CA PRO A 234 3.19 -0.92 -19.93
C PRO A 234 4.08 0.26 -19.49
N VAL A 235 4.92 0.12 -18.46
CA VAL A 235 5.86 1.17 -18.05
C VAL A 235 6.88 1.46 -19.16
N GLN A 236 7.48 0.41 -19.72
CA GLN A 236 8.43 0.58 -20.84
C GLN A 236 7.77 1.23 -22.06
N ALA A 237 6.55 0.79 -22.40
CA ALA A 237 5.81 1.35 -23.53
C ALA A 237 5.51 2.83 -23.32
N LEU A 238 5.05 3.22 -22.12
CA LEU A 238 4.72 4.60 -21.80
C LEU A 238 5.97 5.50 -21.77
N LEU A 239 7.08 5.04 -21.16
CA LEU A 239 8.33 5.79 -21.14
C LEU A 239 8.89 6.02 -22.54
N LYS A 240 8.87 4.99 -23.40
CA LYS A 240 9.28 5.12 -24.82
C LYS A 240 8.39 6.09 -25.57
N LYS A 241 7.06 6.02 -25.36
CA LYS A 241 6.08 6.94 -25.93
C LYS A 241 6.32 8.39 -25.48
N ALA A 242 6.73 8.59 -24.22
CA ALA A 242 7.11 9.88 -23.67
C ALA A 242 8.48 10.40 -24.18
N GLY A 243 9.20 9.61 -25.00
CA GLY A 243 10.47 10.02 -25.61
C GLY A 243 11.73 9.59 -24.87
N PHE A 244 11.62 8.83 -23.76
CA PHE A 244 12.78 8.31 -23.05
C PHE A 244 13.35 7.08 -23.77
N GLN A 245 14.51 7.25 -24.44
CA GLN A 245 15.13 6.20 -25.25
C GLN A 245 16.25 5.45 -24.49
N ASP A 246 16.93 6.11 -23.52
CA ASP A 246 18.02 5.51 -22.74
C ASP A 246 17.45 4.83 -21.49
N LEU A 247 16.62 3.79 -21.73
CA LEU A 247 15.92 3.01 -20.71
C LEU A 247 16.52 1.61 -20.61
N HIS A 248 17.09 1.30 -19.46
CA HIS A 248 17.67 0.00 -19.12
C HIS A 248 16.76 -0.73 -18.12
N VAL A 249 16.35 -1.94 -18.47
CA VAL A 249 15.52 -2.77 -17.59
C VAL A 249 16.41 -3.81 -16.93
N VAL A 250 16.23 -4.03 -15.62
CA VAL A 250 16.95 -5.08 -14.89
C VAL A 250 16.54 -6.44 -15.43
N ASN A 251 17.42 -7.09 -16.20
CA ASN A 251 17.11 -8.31 -16.96
C ASN A 251 16.58 -9.44 -16.07
N GLU A 252 17.19 -9.63 -14.91
CA GLU A 252 16.84 -10.70 -13.97
C GLU A 252 15.46 -10.50 -13.33
N GLN A 253 14.93 -9.27 -13.35
CA GLN A 253 13.65 -8.89 -12.76
C GLN A 253 12.57 -8.56 -13.78
N GLN A 254 12.92 -8.55 -15.08
CA GLN A 254 12.04 -8.12 -16.17
C GLN A 254 10.90 -9.12 -16.44
N VAL A 255 11.20 -10.41 -16.34
CA VAL A 255 10.21 -11.46 -16.63
C VAL A 255 9.30 -11.64 -15.43
N PRO A 256 7.97 -11.62 -15.63
CA PRO A 256 7.01 -11.92 -14.57
C PRO A 256 7.26 -13.31 -13.98
N ASP A 257 7.41 -13.40 -12.65
CA ASP A 257 7.66 -14.65 -11.94
C ASP A 257 7.09 -14.59 -10.51
N GLY A 258 6.12 -15.45 -10.22
CA GLY A 258 5.47 -15.54 -8.91
C GLY A 258 6.37 -16.03 -7.77
N ASN A 259 7.57 -16.53 -8.06
CA ASN A 259 8.57 -16.89 -7.04
C ASN A 259 9.33 -15.66 -6.52
N PHE A 260 9.34 -14.55 -7.25
CA PHE A 260 10.14 -13.34 -6.94
C PHE A 260 11.60 -13.69 -6.58
N PRO A 261 12.34 -14.43 -7.43
CA PRO A 261 13.58 -15.13 -7.04
C PRO A 261 14.73 -14.20 -6.63
N THR A 262 14.65 -12.92 -6.98
CA THR A 262 15.71 -11.93 -6.70
C THR A 262 15.45 -11.08 -5.48
N VAL A 263 14.27 -11.18 -4.86
CA VAL A 263 13.86 -10.34 -3.73
C VAL A 263 13.07 -11.16 -2.69
N ARG A 264 13.22 -10.82 -1.44
CA ARG A 264 12.44 -11.43 -0.36
C ARG A 264 10.98 -10.96 -0.39
N SER A 265 10.77 -9.69 -0.71
CA SER A 265 9.47 -9.08 -0.89
C SER A 265 9.57 -8.12 -2.07
N PRO A 266 8.68 -8.19 -3.06
CA PRO A 266 8.70 -7.30 -4.22
C PRO A 266 8.10 -5.93 -3.89
N ASN A 267 8.63 -5.27 -2.86
CA ASN A 267 8.15 -3.99 -2.34
C ASN A 267 9.14 -2.87 -2.70
N PRO A 268 8.79 -1.91 -3.57
CA PRO A 268 9.66 -0.81 -3.96
C PRO A 268 9.95 0.20 -2.83
N GLU A 269 9.27 0.09 -1.68
CA GLU A 269 9.62 0.83 -0.45
C GLU A 269 10.91 0.30 0.17
N ASP A 270 11.25 -0.97 -0.12
CA ASP A 270 12.39 -1.65 0.47
C ASP A 270 13.65 -1.43 -0.40
N GLY A 271 14.70 -0.89 0.20
CA GLY A 271 15.97 -0.68 -0.49
C GLY A 271 16.60 -1.97 -1.02
N GLU A 272 16.32 -3.13 -0.40
CA GLU A 272 16.77 -4.43 -0.88
C GLU A 272 16.13 -4.76 -2.24
N ALA A 273 14.86 -4.40 -2.45
CA ALA A 273 14.16 -4.64 -3.71
C ALA A 273 14.76 -3.85 -4.88
N LEU A 274 15.22 -2.61 -4.64
CA LEU A 274 15.86 -1.76 -5.65
C LEU A 274 17.37 -2.00 -5.79
N ALA A 275 18.00 -2.80 -4.94
CA ALA A 275 19.45 -2.97 -4.89
C ALA A 275 20.07 -3.46 -6.21
N MET A 276 19.39 -4.33 -6.98
CA MET A 276 19.88 -4.76 -8.29
C MET A 276 19.86 -3.61 -9.30
N GLY A 277 18.77 -2.84 -9.33
CA GLY A 277 18.66 -1.65 -10.17
C GLY A 277 19.72 -0.59 -9.83
N ILE A 278 19.98 -0.36 -8.55
CA ILE A 278 21.02 0.58 -8.09
C ILE A 278 22.40 0.11 -8.56
N ARG A 279 22.76 -1.15 -8.41
CA ARG A 279 24.04 -1.69 -8.90
C ARG A 279 24.20 -1.52 -10.42
N GLU A 280 23.14 -1.79 -11.18
CA GLU A 280 23.17 -1.58 -12.64
C GLU A 280 23.31 -0.09 -12.97
N ALA A 281 22.58 0.78 -12.26
CA ALA A 281 22.64 2.22 -12.42
C ALA A 281 24.04 2.81 -12.12
N GLU A 282 24.72 2.31 -11.08
CA GLU A 282 26.11 2.68 -10.75
C GLU A 282 27.06 2.29 -11.89
N LYS A 283 26.91 1.07 -12.41
CA LYS A 283 27.76 0.51 -13.46
C LYS A 283 27.65 1.28 -14.78
N ILE A 284 26.43 1.68 -15.18
CA ILE A 284 26.21 2.37 -16.45
C ILE A 284 26.21 3.90 -16.31
N GLY A 285 26.31 4.42 -15.10
CA GLY A 285 26.23 5.86 -14.83
C GLY A 285 24.82 6.44 -15.03
N ALA A 286 23.76 5.72 -14.61
CA ALA A 286 22.39 6.19 -14.74
C ALA A 286 22.08 7.38 -13.82
N ASP A 287 21.03 8.12 -14.16
CA ASP A 287 20.57 9.30 -13.41
C ASP A 287 19.53 8.93 -12.35
N ILE A 288 18.71 7.92 -12.62
CA ILE A 288 17.61 7.48 -11.76
C ILE A 288 17.36 5.98 -11.90
N VAL A 289 16.96 5.39 -10.78
CA VAL A 289 16.38 4.03 -10.71
C VAL A 289 14.93 4.16 -10.30
N ILE A 290 14.02 3.49 -11.00
CA ILE A 290 12.62 3.36 -10.63
C ILE A 290 12.24 1.89 -10.53
N GLY A 291 11.33 1.55 -9.61
CA GLY A 291 10.83 0.18 -9.45
C GLY A 291 9.36 0.15 -9.08
N THR A 292 8.61 -0.77 -9.68
CA THR A 292 7.17 -0.97 -9.41
C THR A 292 6.93 -2.30 -8.72
N ASP A 293 5.91 -2.37 -7.87
CA ASP A 293 5.46 -3.62 -7.26
C ASP A 293 4.70 -4.52 -8.27
N PRO A 294 4.39 -5.77 -7.92
CA PRO A 294 3.85 -6.74 -8.88
C PRO A 294 2.55 -6.33 -9.58
N ASP A 295 1.66 -5.61 -8.92
CA ASP A 295 0.40 -5.10 -9.49
C ASP A 295 0.50 -3.63 -9.94
N SER A 296 1.71 -3.05 -9.86
CA SER A 296 2.09 -1.73 -10.38
C SER A 296 1.16 -0.59 -9.93
N ASP A 297 0.71 -0.67 -8.70
CA ASP A 297 0.00 0.40 -8.01
C ASP A 297 0.96 1.28 -7.17
N ARG A 298 2.21 0.82 -6.92
CA ARG A 298 3.26 1.54 -6.20
C ARG A 298 4.52 1.69 -7.03
N ILE A 299 5.22 2.81 -6.83
CA ILE A 299 6.51 3.07 -7.45
C ILE A 299 7.49 3.68 -6.45
N GLY A 300 8.66 3.06 -6.33
CA GLY A 300 9.81 3.58 -5.61
C GLY A 300 10.87 4.12 -6.55
N ALA A 301 11.74 4.99 -6.02
CA ALA A 301 12.86 5.52 -6.77
C ALA A 301 14.11 5.67 -5.92
N ALA A 302 15.28 5.47 -6.57
CA ALA A 302 16.57 5.89 -6.08
C ALA A 302 17.17 6.90 -7.05
N VAL A 303 17.68 7.99 -6.56
CA VAL A 303 18.19 9.11 -7.35
C VAL A 303 19.65 9.35 -7.06
N ARG A 304 20.39 9.84 -8.05
CA ARG A 304 21.81 10.15 -7.89
C ARG A 304 22.01 11.36 -6.98
N ASP A 305 22.91 11.21 -6.00
CA ASP A 305 23.37 12.25 -5.10
C ASP A 305 24.91 12.21 -5.03
N GLY A 306 25.55 13.02 -5.85
CA GLY A 306 26.98 12.89 -6.12
C GLY A 306 27.33 11.53 -6.75
N ASP A 307 28.19 10.78 -6.08
CA ASP A 307 28.65 9.46 -6.55
C ASP A 307 27.76 8.29 -6.04
N GLN A 308 26.73 8.59 -5.23
CA GLN A 308 25.88 7.58 -4.61
C GLN A 308 24.43 7.68 -5.09
N PHE A 309 23.68 6.58 -4.93
CA PHE A 309 22.23 6.59 -5.06
C PHE A 309 21.57 6.67 -3.67
N VAL A 310 20.57 7.54 -3.55
CA VAL A 310 19.76 7.68 -2.33
C VAL A 310 18.31 7.31 -2.63
N LEU A 311 17.72 6.54 -1.73
CA LEU A 311 16.30 6.18 -1.81
C LEU A 311 15.46 7.41 -1.47
N ILE A 312 14.42 7.65 -2.26
CA ILE A 312 13.42 8.69 -2.02
C ILE A 312 12.20 8.04 -1.38
N SER A 313 11.81 8.49 -0.20
CA SER A 313 10.62 7.97 0.47
C SER A 313 9.32 8.39 -0.24
N GLY A 314 8.21 7.70 0.04
CA GLY A 314 6.91 8.03 -0.54
C GLY A 314 6.49 9.48 -0.26
N ASN A 315 6.70 9.97 0.95
CA ASN A 315 6.44 11.37 1.31
C ASN A 315 7.34 12.37 0.57
N GLN A 316 8.62 12.06 0.41
CA GLN A 316 9.56 12.89 -0.33
C GLN A 316 9.22 12.96 -1.81
N MET A 317 8.91 11.81 -2.41
CA MET A 317 8.50 11.75 -3.81
C MET A 317 7.17 12.48 -4.03
N GLY A 318 6.18 12.30 -3.13
CA GLY A 318 4.93 13.05 -3.17
C GLY A 318 5.14 14.56 -3.15
N ALA A 319 6.01 15.06 -2.27
CA ALA A 319 6.35 16.49 -2.20
C ALA A 319 7.06 17.00 -3.47
N LEU A 320 7.99 16.20 -4.04
CA LEU A 320 8.65 16.53 -5.30
C LEU A 320 7.67 16.58 -6.47
N LEU A 321 6.76 15.60 -6.56
CA LEU A 321 5.71 15.55 -7.59
C LEU A 321 4.75 16.74 -7.47
N VAL A 322 4.29 17.06 -6.25
CA VAL A 322 3.45 18.25 -6.01
C VAL A 322 4.18 19.51 -6.46
N GLN A 323 5.46 19.71 -6.08
CA GLN A 323 6.22 20.89 -6.48
C GLN A 323 6.37 20.96 -8.01
N PHE A 324 6.69 19.84 -8.67
CA PHE A 324 6.85 19.79 -10.12
C PHE A 324 5.54 20.10 -10.84
N LEU A 325 4.44 19.43 -10.46
CA LEU A 325 3.10 19.63 -11.01
C LEU A 325 2.68 21.10 -10.90
N LEU A 326 2.78 21.69 -9.70
CA LEU A 326 2.38 23.09 -9.49
C LEU A 326 3.28 24.09 -10.21
N THR A 327 4.57 23.77 -10.38
CA THR A 327 5.49 24.62 -11.14
C THR A 327 5.10 24.65 -12.61
N MET A 328 4.83 23.49 -13.20
CA MET A 328 4.49 23.36 -14.62
C MET A 328 3.07 23.84 -14.93
N SER A 329 2.15 23.72 -13.99
CA SER A 329 0.75 24.12 -14.15
C SER A 329 0.45 25.54 -13.69
N LYS A 330 1.47 26.36 -13.37
CA LYS A 330 1.30 27.70 -12.74
C LYS A 330 0.30 28.61 -13.45
N GLY A 331 0.18 28.51 -14.78
CA GLY A 331 -0.74 29.33 -15.57
C GLY A 331 -2.18 28.80 -15.65
N SER A 332 -2.43 27.57 -15.21
CA SER A 332 -3.72 26.88 -15.28
C SER A 332 -4.34 26.57 -13.91
N LEU A 333 -3.64 26.88 -12.81
CA LEU A 333 -4.17 26.67 -11.47
C LEU A 333 -5.35 27.61 -11.18
N THR A 334 -6.39 27.06 -10.56
CA THR A 334 -7.61 27.76 -10.14
C THR A 334 -7.78 27.68 -8.62
N PRO A 335 -8.63 28.48 -7.99
CA PRO A 335 -8.96 28.32 -6.57
C PRO A 335 -9.59 26.96 -6.23
N ALA A 336 -10.12 26.23 -7.22
CA ALA A 336 -10.66 24.88 -7.08
C ALA A 336 -9.59 23.78 -7.20
N SER A 337 -8.39 24.12 -7.69
CA SER A 337 -7.29 23.16 -7.82
C SER A 337 -6.95 22.51 -6.48
N THR A 338 -6.96 21.17 -6.45
CA THR A 338 -6.91 20.40 -5.20
C THR A 338 -5.95 19.25 -5.31
N ILE A 339 -5.13 19.05 -4.28
CA ILE A 339 -4.42 17.80 -4.02
C ILE A 339 -5.06 17.06 -2.85
N ILE A 340 -4.98 15.74 -2.87
CA ILE A 340 -5.52 14.89 -1.81
C ILE A 340 -4.39 14.04 -1.21
N LYS A 341 -4.31 13.98 0.12
CA LYS A 341 -3.39 13.09 0.85
C LYS A 341 -4.12 12.37 1.97
N THR A 342 -3.50 11.34 2.55
CA THR A 342 -4.08 10.70 3.73
C THR A 342 -3.68 11.42 5.02
N ILE A 343 -4.44 11.17 6.09
CA ILE A 343 -4.17 11.74 7.44
C ILE A 343 -2.80 11.34 8.00
N VAL A 344 -2.17 10.28 7.48
CA VAL A 344 -0.85 9.79 7.90
C VAL A 344 0.26 10.11 6.89
N THR A 345 -0.08 10.74 5.77
CA THR A 345 0.88 11.24 4.78
C THR A 345 1.55 12.53 5.28
N GLY A 346 2.85 12.70 5.02
CA GLY A 346 3.65 13.84 5.47
C GLY A 346 3.13 15.20 4.98
N GLU A 347 3.50 16.27 5.69
CA GLU A 347 2.99 17.62 5.44
C GLU A 347 3.76 18.43 4.38
N LEU A 348 4.96 17.98 3.93
CA LEU A 348 5.80 18.79 3.03
C LEU A 348 5.07 19.12 1.71
N GLY A 349 4.42 18.13 1.07
CA GLY A 349 3.64 18.35 -0.14
C GLY A 349 2.43 19.25 0.08
N ALA A 350 1.76 19.10 1.23
CA ALA A 350 0.63 19.95 1.63
C ALA A 350 1.08 21.41 1.86
N ASP A 351 2.21 21.62 2.52
CA ASP A 351 2.78 22.96 2.74
C ASP A 351 3.13 23.64 1.42
N ILE A 352 3.68 22.89 0.45
CA ILE A 352 3.95 23.37 -0.91
C ILE A 352 2.67 23.79 -1.61
N ALA A 353 1.63 22.95 -1.58
CA ALA A 353 0.36 23.22 -2.24
C ALA A 353 -0.33 24.46 -1.65
N ARG A 354 -0.45 24.53 -0.32
CA ARG A 354 -1.05 25.70 0.38
C ARG A 354 -0.31 26.99 0.06
N ASN A 355 1.03 26.95 -0.02
CA ASN A 355 1.86 28.12 -0.37
C ASN A 355 1.67 28.55 -1.84
N CYS A 356 1.19 27.68 -2.72
CA CYS A 356 0.83 28.00 -4.09
C CYS A 356 -0.66 28.35 -4.27
N GLY A 357 -1.44 28.44 -3.18
CA GLY A 357 -2.88 28.72 -3.23
C GLY A 357 -3.74 27.55 -3.69
N VAL A 358 -3.20 26.33 -3.65
CA VAL A 358 -3.89 25.09 -4.02
C VAL A 358 -4.52 24.46 -2.76
N GLN A 359 -5.74 23.97 -2.89
CA GLN A 359 -6.44 23.30 -1.80
C GLN A 359 -5.79 21.95 -1.46
N VAL A 360 -5.87 21.58 -0.18
CA VAL A 360 -5.39 20.29 0.31
C VAL A 360 -6.51 19.63 1.07
N GLU A 361 -6.96 18.49 0.57
CA GLU A 361 -7.90 17.63 1.30
C GLU A 361 -7.18 16.45 1.94
N GLU A 362 -7.65 16.06 3.12
CA GLU A 362 -7.19 14.86 3.82
C GLU A 362 -8.28 13.80 3.81
N THR A 363 -7.87 12.54 3.55
CA THR A 363 -8.74 11.37 3.65
C THR A 363 -8.19 10.40 4.71
N LEU A 364 -8.99 9.42 5.10
CA LEU A 364 -8.49 8.27 5.84
C LEU A 364 -7.46 7.49 5.01
N THR A 365 -6.72 6.60 5.67
CA THR A 365 -5.71 5.76 5.01
C THR A 365 -6.36 4.76 4.06
N GLY A 366 -5.90 4.74 2.82
CA GLY A 366 -6.38 3.87 1.75
C GLY A 366 -6.86 4.66 0.56
N PHE A 367 -6.30 4.35 -0.60
CA PHE A 367 -6.52 5.12 -1.83
C PHE A 367 -7.99 5.12 -2.30
N LYS A 368 -8.80 4.16 -1.83
CA LYS A 368 -10.25 4.12 -2.07
C LYS A 368 -10.97 5.42 -1.68
N TYR A 369 -10.53 6.06 -0.59
CA TYR A 369 -11.09 7.35 -0.15
C TYR A 369 -10.66 8.50 -1.06
N ILE A 370 -9.45 8.44 -1.61
CA ILE A 370 -9.00 9.38 -2.65
C ILE A 370 -9.81 9.18 -3.93
N GLY A 371 -10.00 7.92 -4.37
CA GLY A 371 -10.83 7.56 -5.52
C GLY A 371 -12.30 8.00 -5.34
N GLU A 372 -12.86 7.85 -4.14
CA GLU A 372 -14.20 8.36 -3.80
C GLU A 372 -14.30 9.87 -3.97
N LYS A 373 -13.32 10.63 -3.46
CA LYS A 373 -13.26 12.09 -3.63
C LYS A 373 -13.18 12.51 -5.09
N ILE A 374 -12.36 11.82 -5.89
CA ILE A 374 -12.28 12.07 -7.34
C ILE A 374 -13.66 11.90 -8.00
N SER A 375 -14.42 10.86 -7.60
CA SER A 375 -15.76 10.63 -8.12
C SER A 375 -16.74 11.74 -7.70
N GLN A 376 -16.70 12.16 -6.43
CA GLN A 376 -17.51 13.28 -5.92
C GLN A 376 -17.21 14.57 -6.68
N TYR A 377 -15.94 14.89 -6.93
CA TYR A 377 -15.56 16.10 -7.69
C TYR A 377 -16.01 16.07 -9.15
N ALA A 378 -16.08 14.89 -9.75
CA ALA A 378 -16.59 14.74 -11.12
C ALA A 378 -18.12 15.00 -11.20
N GLU A 379 -18.86 14.73 -10.11
CA GLU A 379 -20.31 14.91 -10.04
C GLU A 379 -20.70 16.36 -9.73
N ASP A 380 -20.05 16.98 -8.75
CA ASP A 380 -20.41 18.31 -8.24
C ASP A 380 -19.57 19.46 -8.85
N VAL A 381 -18.51 19.13 -9.57
CA VAL A 381 -17.58 20.09 -10.21
C VAL A 381 -17.01 21.10 -9.21
N SER A 382 -16.98 20.75 -7.93
CA SER A 382 -16.59 21.67 -6.84
C SER A 382 -15.08 21.85 -6.75
N HIS A 383 -14.33 20.85 -7.19
CA HIS A 383 -12.87 20.78 -7.08
C HIS A 383 -12.24 20.30 -8.41
N ASP A 384 -11.05 20.80 -8.66
CA ASP A 384 -10.22 20.41 -9.80
C ASP A 384 -9.08 19.52 -9.29
N PHE A 385 -9.27 18.20 -9.41
CA PHE A 385 -8.31 17.21 -8.91
C PHE A 385 -7.02 17.26 -9.72
N LEU A 386 -5.90 17.51 -9.04
CA LEU A 386 -4.59 17.52 -9.63
C LEU A 386 -3.83 16.22 -9.34
N MET A 387 -3.77 15.82 -8.06
CA MET A 387 -2.99 14.68 -7.60
C MET A 387 -3.51 14.15 -6.28
N GLY A 388 -3.49 12.82 -6.14
CA GLY A 388 -3.66 12.13 -4.86
C GLY A 388 -2.46 11.27 -4.54
N TYR A 389 -2.06 11.17 -3.25
CA TYR A 389 -0.91 10.32 -2.88
C TYR A 389 -0.94 9.85 -1.44
N GLU A 390 -0.25 8.74 -1.22
CA GLU A 390 -0.03 8.11 0.09
C GLU A 390 1.47 8.03 0.39
N GLU A 391 1.83 8.03 1.67
CA GLU A 391 3.20 7.82 2.15
C GLU A 391 3.77 6.46 1.72
N SER A 392 2.89 5.52 1.41
CA SER A 392 3.22 4.15 1.00
C SER A 392 3.47 4.00 -0.50
N TYR A 393 4.08 5.02 -1.13
CA TYR A 393 4.56 4.99 -2.52
C TYR A 393 3.46 4.86 -3.59
N GLY A 394 2.23 5.22 -3.24
CA GLY A 394 1.08 5.24 -4.14
C GLY A 394 0.72 6.66 -4.58
N TYR A 395 0.59 6.89 -5.88
CA TYR A 395 0.30 8.19 -6.46
C TYR A 395 -0.70 8.04 -7.61
N LEU A 396 -1.50 9.07 -7.82
CA LEU A 396 -2.32 9.24 -9.02
C LEU A 396 -2.32 10.70 -9.43
N ILE A 397 -2.02 10.99 -10.69
CA ILE A 397 -2.08 12.32 -11.30
C ILE A 397 -3.10 12.26 -12.44
N GLY A 398 -4.09 13.17 -12.39
CA GLY A 398 -5.23 13.12 -13.31
C GLY A 398 -6.29 12.09 -12.93
N THR A 399 -7.30 11.91 -13.82
CA THR A 399 -8.55 11.17 -13.50
C THR A 399 -8.81 9.98 -14.43
N HIS A 400 -7.79 9.53 -15.15
CA HIS A 400 -7.89 8.38 -16.08
C HIS A 400 -8.08 7.04 -15.35
N ALA A 401 -7.59 6.93 -14.13
CA ALA A 401 -7.82 5.85 -13.19
C ALA A 401 -8.43 6.38 -11.90
N GLN A 402 -8.84 5.49 -10.98
CA GLN A 402 -9.41 5.81 -9.67
C GLN A 402 -8.70 5.09 -8.53
N ASP A 403 -7.54 4.51 -8.82
CA ASP A 403 -6.60 3.94 -7.86
C ASP A 403 -5.19 4.40 -8.22
N LYS A 404 -4.23 4.10 -7.38
CA LYS A 404 -2.80 4.39 -7.58
C LYS A 404 -2.32 3.88 -8.94
N ASP A 405 -1.55 4.69 -9.62
CA ASP A 405 -1.03 4.35 -10.95
C ASP A 405 0.49 4.56 -11.01
N ALA A 406 1.22 3.46 -10.84
CA ALA A 406 2.68 3.48 -10.98
C ALA A 406 3.13 3.62 -12.43
N VAL A 407 2.28 3.27 -13.42
CA VAL A 407 2.63 3.33 -14.84
C VAL A 407 2.73 4.79 -15.30
N SER A 408 1.70 5.59 -15.08
CA SER A 408 1.74 7.03 -15.43
C SER A 408 2.69 7.80 -14.52
N THR A 409 2.75 7.44 -13.23
CA THR A 409 3.66 8.08 -12.27
C THR A 409 5.13 7.85 -12.65
N ALA A 410 5.51 6.69 -13.19
CA ALA A 410 6.86 6.43 -13.69
C ALA A 410 7.26 7.45 -14.78
N MET A 411 6.36 7.73 -15.72
CA MET A 411 6.57 8.75 -16.76
C MET A 411 6.80 10.13 -16.12
N ILE A 412 5.92 10.53 -15.20
CA ILE A 412 5.99 11.86 -14.59
C ILE A 412 7.22 12.03 -13.70
N ILE A 413 7.65 10.99 -12.99
CA ILE A 413 8.91 11.00 -12.22
C ILE A 413 10.10 11.20 -13.17
N CYS A 414 10.12 10.51 -14.32
CA CYS A 414 11.18 10.66 -15.31
C CYS A 414 11.15 12.06 -15.97
N GLU A 415 9.97 12.60 -16.27
CA GLU A 415 9.82 13.99 -16.75
C GLU A 415 10.36 15.01 -15.75
N MET A 416 10.03 14.84 -14.46
CA MET A 416 10.53 15.68 -13.38
C MET A 416 12.06 15.58 -13.26
N ALA A 417 12.61 14.37 -13.30
CA ALA A 417 14.06 14.14 -13.24
C ALA A 417 14.76 14.79 -14.44
N ALA A 418 14.21 14.60 -15.66
CA ALA A 418 14.71 15.20 -16.87
C ALA A 418 14.68 16.74 -16.82
N TRP A 419 13.58 17.34 -16.32
CA TRP A 419 13.47 18.78 -16.15
C TRP A 419 14.54 19.34 -15.20
N HIS A 420 14.79 18.69 -14.06
CA HIS A 420 15.86 19.09 -13.16
C HIS A 420 17.25 18.88 -13.77
N HIS A 421 17.44 17.81 -14.54
CA HIS A 421 18.69 17.53 -15.24
C HIS A 421 19.05 18.65 -16.23
N THR A 422 18.08 19.27 -16.93
CA THR A 422 18.34 20.44 -17.79
C THR A 422 18.91 21.64 -17.04
N GLN A 423 18.71 21.69 -15.72
CA GLN A 423 19.18 22.77 -14.85
C GLN A 423 20.49 22.38 -14.15
N GLY A 424 21.12 21.26 -14.55
CA GLY A 424 22.31 20.71 -13.92
C GLY A 424 22.09 20.21 -12.49
N ARG A 425 20.89 19.73 -12.16
CA ARG A 425 20.46 19.36 -10.81
C ARG A 425 19.88 17.95 -10.80
N SER A 426 20.05 17.25 -9.68
CA SER A 426 19.38 15.99 -9.40
C SER A 426 18.07 16.21 -8.61
N LEU A 427 17.24 15.15 -8.49
CA LEU A 427 16.07 15.19 -7.60
C LEU A 427 16.47 15.28 -6.12
N ALA A 428 17.68 14.79 -5.74
CA ALA A 428 18.22 14.99 -4.39
C ALA A 428 18.48 16.47 -4.11
N ASP A 429 19.01 17.22 -5.11
CA ASP A 429 19.18 18.66 -4.98
C ASP A 429 17.86 19.40 -4.86
N ALA A 430 16.87 18.99 -5.67
CA ALA A 430 15.53 19.55 -5.59
C ALA A 430 14.91 19.36 -4.21
N LEU A 431 15.02 18.16 -3.65
CA LEU A 431 14.52 17.85 -2.30
C LEU A 431 15.21 18.70 -1.23
N ARG A 432 16.53 18.88 -1.32
CA ARG A 432 17.28 19.77 -0.40
C ARG A 432 16.78 21.21 -0.46
N ASP A 433 16.42 21.70 -1.63
CA ASP A 433 15.86 23.05 -1.75
C ASP A 433 14.45 23.17 -1.21
N LEU A 434 13.62 22.13 -1.35
CA LEU A 434 12.32 22.09 -0.67
C LEU A 434 12.49 22.17 0.85
N TYR A 435 13.42 21.41 1.41
CA TYR A 435 13.73 21.47 2.84
C TYR A 435 14.23 22.83 3.30
N LYS A 436 15.08 23.51 2.52
CA LYS A 436 15.53 24.88 2.82
C LYS A 436 14.36 25.87 2.82
N LYS A 437 13.43 25.72 1.88
CA LYS A 437 12.31 26.66 1.70
C LYS A 437 11.17 26.44 2.69
N TYR A 438 10.79 25.17 2.94
CA TYR A 438 9.60 24.82 3.72
C TYR A 438 9.92 24.25 5.11
N GLY A 439 11.20 24.05 5.42
CA GLY A 439 11.69 23.41 6.63
C GLY A 439 11.89 21.91 6.45
N TYR A 440 12.87 21.38 7.17
CA TYR A 440 13.18 19.95 7.17
C TYR A 440 12.05 19.16 7.84
N ARG A 441 11.66 18.05 7.22
CA ARG A 441 10.74 17.09 7.80
C ARG A 441 11.34 15.69 7.80
N LEU A 442 11.15 14.98 8.91
CA LEU A 442 11.46 13.57 9.05
C LEU A 442 10.14 12.81 9.12
N ASP A 443 9.77 12.18 8.01
CA ASP A 443 8.61 11.31 7.93
C ASP A 443 9.10 9.86 8.04
N GLN A 444 8.49 9.08 8.94
CA GLN A 444 8.86 7.69 9.16
C GLN A 444 7.66 6.87 9.62
N MET A 445 7.64 5.59 9.24
CA MET A 445 6.65 4.62 9.70
C MET A 445 7.36 3.43 10.35
N VAL A 446 6.86 3.00 11.49
CA VAL A 446 7.31 1.79 12.19
C VAL A 446 6.13 0.87 12.34
N SER A 447 6.30 -0.41 11.97
CA SER A 447 5.24 -1.41 12.03
C SER A 447 5.67 -2.58 12.90
N TYR A 448 4.78 -3.02 13.79
CA TYR A 448 4.98 -4.18 14.63
C TYR A 448 3.92 -5.24 14.34
N THR A 449 4.38 -6.47 14.08
CA THR A 449 3.51 -7.63 13.88
C THR A 449 3.44 -8.43 15.17
N LEU A 450 2.25 -8.57 15.73
CA LEU A 450 1.98 -9.30 16.97
C LEU A 450 1.05 -10.47 16.64
N LYS A 451 1.63 -11.66 16.45
CA LYS A 451 0.90 -12.85 15.95
C LYS A 451 -0.09 -13.42 16.96
N GLY A 452 -1.14 -14.05 16.43
CA GLY A 452 -2.12 -14.81 17.20
C GLY A 452 -3.16 -13.94 17.92
N LYS A 453 -4.01 -14.61 18.71
CA LYS A 453 -5.10 -13.98 19.48
C LYS A 453 -4.56 -13.00 20.54
N GLU A 454 -3.52 -13.41 21.25
CA GLU A 454 -2.86 -12.57 22.27
C GLU A 454 -2.31 -11.27 21.67
N GLY A 455 -1.74 -11.34 20.44
CA GLY A 455 -1.27 -10.17 19.73
C GLY A 455 -2.38 -9.19 19.37
N GLN A 456 -3.54 -9.67 18.97
CA GLN A 456 -4.72 -8.82 18.69
C GLN A 456 -5.24 -8.16 19.98
N GLU A 457 -5.32 -8.90 21.08
CA GLU A 457 -5.73 -8.38 22.40
C GLU A 457 -4.75 -7.31 22.90
N LEU A 458 -3.46 -7.51 22.67
CA LEU A 458 -2.41 -6.54 23.02
C LEU A 458 -2.56 -5.25 22.21
N ILE A 459 -2.78 -5.34 20.89
CA ILE A 459 -3.02 -4.17 20.01
C ILE A 459 -4.25 -3.39 20.52
N ALA A 460 -5.35 -4.07 20.81
CA ALA A 460 -6.55 -3.44 21.35
C ALA A 460 -6.29 -2.77 22.72
N GLY A 461 -5.50 -3.42 23.57
CA GLY A 461 -5.06 -2.89 24.86
C GLY A 461 -4.22 -1.62 24.72
N ILE A 462 -3.29 -1.58 23.77
CA ILE A 462 -2.46 -0.41 23.44
C ILE A 462 -3.34 0.76 23.01
N MET A 463 -4.24 0.55 22.05
CA MET A 463 -5.15 1.61 21.58
C MET A 463 -6.05 2.16 22.69
N LYS A 464 -6.59 1.27 23.53
CA LYS A 464 -7.38 1.66 24.70
C LYS A 464 -6.57 2.45 25.72
N GLY A 465 -5.31 2.06 25.98
CA GLY A 465 -4.39 2.77 26.86
C GLY A 465 -4.09 4.18 26.36
N LEU A 466 -3.79 4.31 25.06
CA LEU A 466 -3.53 5.59 24.42
C LEU A 466 -4.75 6.55 24.50
N ARG A 467 -5.97 6.01 24.36
CA ARG A 467 -7.22 6.80 24.48
C ARG A 467 -7.54 7.29 25.90
N ARG A 468 -7.10 6.58 26.93
CA ARG A 468 -7.35 6.99 28.32
C ARG A 468 -6.64 8.28 28.76
N GLY A 469 -5.74 8.81 27.92
CA GLY A 469 -5.12 10.11 28.11
C GLY A 469 -3.96 10.12 29.13
N ASP A 470 -3.59 9.00 29.72
CA ASP A 470 -2.45 8.93 30.65
C ASP A 470 -1.14 9.30 29.96
N THR A 471 -1.04 8.99 28.65
CA THR A 471 0.11 9.29 27.80
C THR A 471 0.12 10.74 27.28
N THR A 472 -1.04 11.37 27.12
CA THR A 472 -1.13 12.73 26.55
C THR A 472 -0.52 13.77 27.46
N ARG A 473 -0.62 13.59 28.79
CA ARG A 473 0.01 14.50 29.78
C ARG A 473 1.54 14.47 29.75
N ALA A 474 2.14 13.43 29.19
CA ALA A 474 3.58 13.24 29.13
C ALA A 474 4.21 13.74 27.81
N ILE A 475 3.42 14.14 26.81
CA ILE A 475 3.92 14.59 25.50
C ILE A 475 4.16 16.11 25.56
N PRO A 476 5.43 16.59 25.60
CA PRO A 476 5.72 18.02 25.62
C PRO A 476 5.26 18.70 24.32
N GLY A 477 4.62 19.86 24.43
CA GLY A 477 4.13 20.62 23.27
C GLY A 477 2.98 19.95 22.53
N LEU A 478 2.22 19.06 23.18
CA LEU A 478 1.00 18.49 22.59
C LEU A 478 -0.04 19.61 22.46
N LYS A 479 -0.40 19.91 21.21
CA LYS A 479 -1.46 20.87 20.86
C LYS A 479 -2.83 20.22 20.83
N GLU A 480 -2.93 19.05 20.19
CA GLU A 480 -4.20 18.39 19.91
C GLU A 480 -4.04 16.87 19.84
N CYS A 481 -5.07 16.15 20.28
CA CYS A 481 -5.20 14.70 20.09
C CYS A 481 -6.49 14.44 19.29
N LEU A 482 -6.33 13.94 18.09
CA LEU A 482 -7.41 13.63 17.16
C LEU A 482 -7.72 12.14 17.25
N ASP A 483 -8.92 11.79 17.72
CA ASP A 483 -9.42 10.41 17.74
C ASP A 483 -10.44 10.21 16.62
N TYR A 484 -10.02 9.51 15.57
CA TYR A 484 -10.87 9.25 14.41
C TYR A 484 -11.96 8.19 14.68
N GLU A 485 -11.90 7.46 15.79
CA GLU A 485 -12.96 6.51 16.17
C GLU A 485 -14.30 7.20 16.51
N VAL A 486 -14.24 8.43 16.99
CA VAL A 486 -15.44 9.23 17.26
C VAL A 486 -15.95 10.01 16.04
N GLY A 487 -15.14 10.08 14.97
CA GLY A 487 -15.39 10.85 13.76
C GLY A 487 -14.82 12.26 13.84
N ILE A 488 -14.19 12.73 12.76
CA ILE A 488 -13.59 14.07 12.65
C ILE A 488 -14.06 14.73 11.35
N GLY A 489 -14.78 15.83 11.47
CA GLY A 489 -15.33 16.55 10.32
C GLY A 489 -16.24 15.65 9.47
N THR A 490 -15.95 15.53 8.18
CA THR A 490 -16.67 14.68 7.23
C THR A 490 -16.04 13.30 7.05
N LEU A 491 -14.91 13.01 7.75
CA LEU A 491 -14.22 11.73 7.62
C LEU A 491 -15.01 10.61 8.30
N PRO A 492 -15.07 9.43 7.70
CA PRO A 492 -15.63 8.23 8.33
C PRO A 492 -14.90 7.89 9.64
N LYS A 493 -15.53 7.07 10.46
CA LYS A 493 -14.91 6.58 11.69
C LYS A 493 -13.85 5.53 11.38
N GLU A 494 -12.67 5.67 11.98
CA GLU A 494 -11.58 4.69 11.88
C GLU A 494 -10.79 4.62 13.19
N ASN A 495 -10.28 3.44 13.53
CA ASN A 495 -9.48 3.24 14.74
C ASN A 495 -8.07 3.83 14.56
N VAL A 496 -7.96 5.16 14.56
CA VAL A 496 -6.72 5.93 14.46
C VAL A 496 -6.67 7.00 15.53
N LEU A 497 -5.49 7.20 16.10
CA LEU A 497 -5.18 8.33 16.97
C LEU A 497 -4.06 9.16 16.34
N LYS A 498 -4.22 10.48 16.26
CA LYS A 498 -3.19 11.40 15.76
C LYS A 498 -2.93 12.49 16.82
N TYR A 499 -1.68 12.60 17.22
CA TYR A 499 -1.18 13.59 18.18
C TYR A 499 -0.45 14.69 17.41
N VAL A 500 -0.91 15.91 17.49
CA VAL A 500 -0.34 17.08 16.81
C VAL A 500 0.37 17.97 17.83
N LEU A 501 1.61 18.36 17.54
CA LEU A 501 2.42 19.24 18.39
C LEU A 501 2.32 20.70 17.96
N ASP A 502 2.71 21.63 18.86
CA ASP A 502 2.68 23.08 18.64
C ASP A 502 3.51 23.51 17.41
N ASP A 503 4.61 22.80 17.08
CA ASP A 503 5.47 23.10 15.94
C ASP A 503 4.94 22.51 14.61
N GLY A 504 3.79 21.83 14.63
CA GLY A 504 3.20 21.15 13.48
C GLY A 504 3.82 19.77 13.20
N SER A 505 4.65 19.25 14.10
CA SER A 505 5.01 17.83 14.12
C SER A 505 3.81 17.00 14.55
N TRP A 506 3.73 15.74 14.09
CA TRP A 506 2.66 14.85 14.53
C TRP A 506 3.11 13.38 14.58
N MET A 507 2.38 12.60 15.34
CA MET A 507 2.45 11.15 15.38
C MET A 507 1.04 10.58 15.22
N ALA A 508 0.90 9.49 14.45
CA ALA A 508 -0.34 8.75 14.37
C ALA A 508 -0.13 7.27 14.71
N VAL A 509 -1.12 6.67 15.33
CA VAL A 509 -1.12 5.24 15.70
C VAL A 509 -2.35 4.60 15.10
N ARG A 510 -2.15 3.50 14.37
CA ARG A 510 -3.20 2.79 13.65
C ARG A 510 -2.96 1.28 13.70
N PRO A 511 -3.90 0.48 14.21
CA PRO A 511 -3.89 -0.96 14.00
C PRO A 511 -4.26 -1.31 12.56
N SER A 512 -3.71 -2.38 12.02
CA SER A 512 -4.12 -2.91 10.73
C SER A 512 -5.50 -3.56 10.84
N GLY A 513 -6.38 -3.30 9.87
CA GLY A 513 -7.70 -3.94 9.81
C GLY A 513 -7.67 -5.41 9.36
N THR A 514 -6.60 -5.85 8.67
CA THR A 514 -6.52 -7.17 8.02
C THR A 514 -5.43 -8.08 8.59
N GLU A 515 -4.46 -7.52 9.31
CA GLU A 515 -3.31 -8.25 9.84
C GLU A 515 -3.10 -7.89 11.32
N PRO A 516 -2.52 -8.77 12.14
CA PRO A 516 -2.22 -8.47 13.53
C PRO A 516 -0.99 -7.55 13.63
N LYS A 517 -1.14 -6.35 13.12
CA LYS A 517 -0.10 -5.30 13.07
C LYS A 517 -0.59 -4.00 13.66
N ILE A 518 0.31 -3.26 14.31
CA ILE A 518 0.10 -1.87 14.72
C ILE A 518 1.18 -1.01 14.07
N LYS A 519 0.78 0.11 13.51
CA LYS A 519 1.67 1.06 12.79
C LYS A 519 1.73 2.38 13.53
N PHE A 520 2.92 2.91 13.61
CA PHE A 520 3.22 4.24 14.16
C PHE A 520 3.80 5.10 13.04
N TYR A 521 3.16 6.20 12.74
CA TYR A 521 3.57 7.17 11.74
C TYR A 521 4.08 8.42 12.44
N TYR A 522 5.15 9.00 11.92
CA TYR A 522 5.75 10.22 12.46
C TYR A 522 6.03 11.21 11.34
N SER A 523 5.68 12.47 11.57
CA SER A 523 6.10 13.60 10.74
C SER A 523 6.65 14.68 11.65
N LEU A 524 7.97 14.76 11.72
CA LEU A 524 8.67 15.66 12.64
C LEU A 524 9.27 16.83 11.88
N LYS A 525 8.90 18.06 12.24
CA LYS A 525 9.42 19.29 11.66
C LYS A 525 10.73 19.70 12.34
N GLY A 526 11.78 19.98 11.54
CA GLY A 526 13.07 20.46 12.01
C GLY A 526 13.44 21.81 11.40
N LYS A 527 14.35 22.56 12.05
CA LYS A 527 14.90 23.77 11.46
C LYS A 527 16.06 23.46 10.51
N ASP A 528 16.78 22.36 10.77
CA ASP A 528 17.89 21.83 9.98
C ASP A 528 18.14 20.35 10.33
N GLU A 529 19.08 19.70 9.64
CA GLU A 529 19.48 18.31 9.93
C GLU A 529 20.11 18.13 11.31
N THR A 530 20.58 19.21 11.95
CA THR A 530 21.28 19.17 13.24
C THR A 530 20.33 19.23 14.44
N SER A 531 19.05 19.57 14.24
CA SER A 531 18.01 19.63 15.30
C SER A 531 17.53 18.24 15.79
N ARG A 532 18.17 17.17 15.30
CA ARG A 532 17.88 15.76 15.62
C ARG A 532 17.89 15.37 17.12
N PRO A 533 18.74 15.93 18.03
CA PRO A 533 18.87 15.38 19.38
C PRO A 533 17.62 15.50 20.25
N LEU A 534 16.89 16.61 20.17
CA LEU A 534 15.69 16.83 21.01
C LEU A 534 14.49 16.00 20.52
N LYS A 535 14.33 15.87 19.19
CA LYS A 535 13.27 15.06 18.58
C LYS A 535 13.55 13.58 18.69
N LEU A 536 14.82 13.19 18.70
CA LEU A 536 15.24 11.84 19.03
C LEU A 536 14.82 11.45 20.45
N GLY A 537 14.93 12.36 21.42
CA GLY A 537 14.43 12.15 22.77
C GLY A 537 12.93 11.85 22.81
N LEU A 538 12.14 12.51 21.96
CA LEU A 538 10.69 12.26 21.84
C LEU A 538 10.40 10.90 21.22
N ILE A 539 11.11 10.51 20.15
CA ILE A 539 11.00 9.19 19.51
C ILE A 539 11.35 8.09 20.51
N LEU A 540 12.42 8.29 21.29
CA LEU A 540 12.84 7.37 22.34
C LEU A 540 11.78 7.26 23.45
N LEU A 541 11.17 8.36 23.85
CA LEU A 541 10.11 8.38 24.87
C LEU A 541 8.89 7.59 24.40
N VAL A 542 8.48 7.79 23.17
CA VAL A 542 7.32 7.09 22.58
C VAL A 542 7.60 5.61 22.33
N ALA A 543 8.83 5.25 21.94
CA ALA A 543 9.26 3.85 21.81
C ALA A 543 9.40 3.16 23.20
N LEU A 544 9.65 3.92 24.24
CA LEU A 544 9.77 3.40 25.61
C LEU A 544 8.42 2.90 26.16
N VAL A 545 7.31 3.49 25.74
CA VAL A 545 5.95 3.13 26.21
C VAL A 545 5.60 1.67 25.86
N PRO A 546 5.71 1.18 24.62
CA PRO A 546 5.52 -0.23 24.30
C PRO A 546 6.50 -1.14 25.06
N ILE A 547 7.76 -0.75 25.18
CA ILE A 547 8.78 -1.52 25.90
C ILE A 547 8.39 -1.70 27.36
N LEU A 548 7.96 -0.64 28.04
CA LEU A 548 7.52 -0.70 29.44
C LEU A 548 6.25 -1.54 29.62
N LEU A 549 5.32 -1.49 28.65
CA LEU A 549 4.12 -2.31 28.67
C LEU A 549 4.45 -3.81 28.49
N ILE A 550 5.41 -4.14 27.61
CA ILE A 550 5.88 -5.50 27.36
C ILE A 550 6.64 -6.06 28.59
N ILE A 551 7.48 -5.24 29.23
CA ILE A 551 8.19 -5.61 30.47
C ILE A 551 7.19 -5.91 31.60
N LYS A 552 6.05 -5.21 31.66
CA LYS A 552 4.98 -5.48 32.63
C LYS A 552 4.26 -6.82 32.42
N GLN A 553 4.42 -7.46 31.26
CA GLN A 553 3.78 -8.74 30.90
C GLN A 553 4.73 -9.94 30.96
N PRO A 554 5.77 -9.95 31.75
CA PRO A 554 7.03 -10.69 31.85
C PRO A 554 7.55 -11.33 30.54
N ASP A 555 7.36 -10.69 29.39
CA ASP A 555 7.95 -11.12 28.11
C ASP A 555 9.27 -10.36 27.85
N TYR A 556 10.31 -10.79 28.53
CA TYR A 556 11.64 -10.17 28.44
C TYR A 556 12.31 -10.39 27.07
N GLY A 557 11.95 -11.46 26.33
CA GLY A 557 12.47 -11.75 25.00
C GLY A 557 12.02 -10.72 23.99
N THR A 558 10.73 -10.43 23.96
CA THR A 558 10.13 -9.42 23.08
C THR A 558 10.60 -8.00 23.45
N ALA A 559 10.70 -7.69 24.75
CA ALA A 559 11.24 -6.40 25.22
C ALA A 559 12.70 -6.18 24.75
N LEU A 560 13.54 -7.20 24.84
CA LEU A 560 14.94 -7.14 24.39
C LEU A 560 15.02 -6.95 22.86
N ALA A 561 14.19 -7.63 22.07
CA ALA A 561 14.12 -7.46 20.61
C ALA A 561 13.72 -6.02 20.24
N PHE A 562 12.78 -5.42 20.97
CA PHE A 562 12.39 -4.01 20.80
C PHE A 562 13.53 -3.05 21.12
N ILE A 563 14.25 -3.28 22.21
CA ILE A 563 15.42 -2.46 22.60
C ILE A 563 16.51 -2.56 21.52
N MET A 564 16.81 -3.77 21.04
CA MET A 564 17.82 -3.98 20.00
C MET A 564 17.42 -3.32 18.68
N SER A 565 16.15 -3.44 18.27
CA SER A 565 15.62 -2.76 17.08
C SER A 565 15.71 -1.25 17.20
N LEU A 566 15.42 -0.69 18.37
CA LEU A 566 15.54 0.73 18.65
C LEU A 566 17.00 1.20 18.54
N ILE A 567 17.95 0.47 19.12
CA ILE A 567 19.38 0.75 19.03
C ILE A 567 19.86 0.69 17.57
N PHE A 568 19.41 -0.30 16.80
CA PHE A 568 19.75 -0.44 15.39
C PHE A 568 19.18 0.73 14.55
N MET A 569 17.93 1.12 14.79
CA MET A 569 17.31 2.29 14.14
C MET A 569 18.07 3.58 14.45
N LEU A 570 18.53 3.76 15.69
CA LEU A 570 19.38 4.90 16.08
C LEU A 570 20.73 4.90 15.36
N PHE A 571 21.30 3.70 15.12
CA PHE A 571 22.54 3.55 14.38
C PHE A 571 22.37 3.89 12.90
N VAL A 572 21.33 3.37 12.25
CA VAL A 572 21.03 3.61 10.82
C VAL A 572 20.62 5.07 10.56
N SER A 573 20.02 5.76 11.55
CA SER A 573 19.60 7.17 11.41
C SER A 573 20.75 8.18 11.33
N GLY A 574 22.02 7.72 11.29
CA GLY A 574 23.20 8.58 11.15
C GLY A 574 23.51 9.45 12.38
N ILE A 575 23.01 9.07 13.54
CA ILE A 575 23.27 9.76 14.81
C ILE A 575 24.74 9.60 15.18
N LYS A 576 25.35 10.67 15.68
CA LYS A 576 26.75 10.64 16.14
C LYS A 576 26.95 9.49 17.14
N LYS A 577 27.90 8.61 16.88
CA LYS A 577 28.19 7.39 17.66
C LYS A 577 28.21 7.61 19.18
N ARG A 578 28.64 8.82 19.64
CA ARG A 578 28.66 9.19 21.07
C ARG A 578 27.27 9.10 21.72
N TYR A 579 26.18 9.47 21.04
CA TYR A 579 24.82 9.41 21.60
C TYR A 579 24.30 7.98 21.67
N ILE A 580 24.67 7.14 20.69
CA ILE A 580 24.34 5.72 20.69
C ILE A 580 25.08 5.02 21.86
N ILE A 581 26.36 5.30 22.03
CA ILE A 581 27.16 4.76 23.14
C ILE A 581 26.56 5.19 24.49
N THR A 582 26.20 6.47 24.64
CA THR A 582 25.54 6.96 25.86
C THR A 582 24.22 6.23 26.11
N ALA A 583 23.37 6.03 25.07
CA ALA A 583 22.11 5.31 25.20
C ALA A 583 22.32 3.85 25.60
N ILE A 584 23.28 3.14 24.99
CA ILE A 584 23.63 1.75 25.32
C ILE A 584 24.15 1.67 26.75
N THR A 585 25.04 2.59 27.15
CA THR A 585 25.61 2.62 28.52
C THR A 585 24.51 2.90 29.56
N THR A 586 23.59 3.81 29.25
CA THR A 586 22.44 4.12 30.12
C THR A 586 21.53 2.91 30.29
N VAL A 587 21.21 2.21 29.19
CA VAL A 587 20.41 0.97 29.25
C VAL A 587 21.15 -0.14 30.01
N ALA A 588 22.45 -0.31 29.78
CA ALA A 588 23.29 -1.29 30.47
C ALA A 588 23.38 -1.04 32.00
N ILE A 589 23.24 0.20 32.44
CA ILE A 589 23.19 0.56 33.86
C ILE A 589 21.77 0.43 34.40
N LEU A 590 20.76 0.90 33.68
CA LEU A 590 19.37 0.90 34.15
C LEU A 590 18.74 -0.49 34.22
N VAL A 591 19.09 -1.41 33.32
CA VAL A 591 18.55 -2.77 33.31
C VAL A 591 18.94 -3.56 34.56
N PRO A 592 20.20 -3.63 34.99
CA PRO A 592 20.57 -4.25 36.28
C PRO A 592 19.95 -3.54 37.48
N VAL A 593 19.92 -2.20 37.49
CA VAL A 593 19.31 -1.43 38.59
C VAL A 593 17.81 -1.73 38.68
N ALA A 594 17.09 -1.76 37.53
CA ALA A 594 15.68 -2.14 37.51
C ALA A 594 15.47 -3.59 37.95
N TYR A 595 16.35 -4.50 37.53
CA TYR A 595 16.31 -5.91 37.93
C TYR A 595 16.51 -6.07 39.44
N PHE A 596 17.47 -5.40 40.05
CA PHE A 596 17.78 -5.54 41.47
C PHE A 596 16.89 -4.72 42.41
N PHE A 597 16.30 -3.60 41.94
CA PHE A 597 15.59 -2.67 42.84
C PHE A 597 14.08 -2.52 42.55
N ILE A 598 13.57 -2.97 41.42
CA ILE A 598 12.18 -2.71 40.97
C ILE A 598 11.39 -4.01 40.82
N LEU A 599 12.02 -5.17 40.58
CA LEU A 599 11.34 -6.45 40.48
C LEU A 599 11.18 -7.04 41.89
N PRO A 600 9.93 -7.37 42.34
CA PRO A 600 9.72 -8.03 43.60
C PRO A 600 10.28 -9.47 43.60
N GLU A 601 10.68 -9.97 44.77
CA GLU A 601 11.30 -11.28 45.03
C GLU A 601 10.40 -12.52 44.69
N HIS A 602 9.63 -12.50 43.59
CA HIS A 602 8.86 -13.66 43.16
C HIS A 602 9.00 -13.82 41.65
N ALA A 603 10.10 -14.40 41.22
CA ALA A 603 10.23 -15.05 39.92
C ALA A 603 11.04 -16.34 40.08
#